data_31443d8c0ac954816ccdcdd32d6dac0c
#
_entry.id   31443d8c0ac954816ccdcdd32d6dac0c
#
_cell.length_a   1.000
_cell.length_b   1.000
_cell.length_c   1.000
_cell.angle_alpha   90.00
_cell.angle_beta   90.00
_cell.angle_gamma   90.00
#
_symmetry.space_group_name_H-M   'P 1'
#
loop_
_entity.id
_entity.type
_entity.pdbx_description
1 polymer ?
#
loop_
_entity_poly.entity_id
_entity_poly.type
_entity_poly.pdbx_seq_one_letter_code
_entity_poly.pdbx_strand_id
1 'polypeptide(L)'
;MRNGFLHKKLYVGIVLISIFSYAQQPTVNINEEKNLQFQTHFFEALKQTAIKNYGKAIEQLEKCNQLDSNSVAVDFEFSKNYLLLKKYFEADIFIEKALEIEPQNMHLLSHKVAIYKAQQMFDLAINIQKKLVKIKPIYNDDLVLLYIQNQNFEEAKNLIKIIEENGLKTTKIKGLKDYLLKQSEVTTVDIQTGIDLKKNDIETLKINYAKSKEYTILNEILWKELNTQMFDLLYLDSKDGLEFFPAQPFLYKMNAIALNKLQKYNEAIIVLTIGIDFVIDNNEMEADFYKQFSIAYDKLGNKSDALKYKQKENELRN
;
A
#
# COMPACT_ATOMS: atom_id res chain seq x y z
N MET A 1 81.40 48.66 -11.91
CA MET A 1 80.50 48.21 -10.82
C MET A 1 79.06 48.63 -11.05
N ARG A 2 78.39 48.20 -12.07
CA ARG A 2 76.98 48.63 -12.36
C ARG A 2 75.98 47.48 -12.68
N ASN A 3 76.44 46.24 -12.70
CA ASN A 3 75.61 45.09 -13.05
C ASN A 3 75.01 44.26 -11.86
N GLY A 4 75.55 44.57 -10.60
CA GLY A 4 75.07 43.81 -9.43
C GLY A 4 73.70 44.27 -8.85
N PHE A 5 73.28 45.49 -9.20
CA PHE A 5 72.06 46.08 -8.63
C PHE A 5 70.75 45.64 -9.43
N LEU A 6 70.93 45.33 -10.70
CA LEU A 6 69.79 44.89 -11.54
C LEU A 6 69.32 43.45 -11.20
N HIS A 7 70.28 42.56 -10.91
CA HIS A 7 69.96 41.16 -10.57
C HIS A 7 69.28 41.02 -9.20
N LYS A 8 69.59 41.83 -8.20
CA LYS A 8 68.94 41.84 -6.89
C LYS A 8 67.45 42.27 -7.00
N LYS A 9 67.16 43.26 -7.84
CA LYS A 9 65.77 43.72 -8.05
C LYS A 9 64.94 42.69 -8.84
N LEU A 10 65.56 41.94 -9.74
CA LEU A 10 64.89 40.88 -10.50
C LEU A 10 64.54 39.69 -9.59
N TYR A 11 65.40 39.28 -8.67
CA TYR A 11 65.08 38.18 -7.73
C TYR A 11 64.05 38.57 -6.69
N VAL A 12 63.92 39.81 -6.24
CA VAL A 12 62.86 40.25 -5.36
C VAL A 12 61.55 40.31 -6.05
N GLY A 13 61.53 40.67 -7.37
CA GLY A 13 60.26 40.61 -8.19
C GLY A 13 59.78 39.20 -8.40
N ILE A 14 60.65 38.23 -8.64
CA ILE A 14 60.26 36.81 -8.86
C ILE A 14 59.76 36.18 -7.52
N VAL A 15 60.34 36.49 -6.38
CA VAL A 15 59.89 36.00 -5.06
C VAL A 15 58.50 36.58 -4.69
N LEU A 16 58.24 37.85 -5.01
CA LEU A 16 56.93 38.47 -4.78
C LEU A 16 55.82 37.89 -5.66
N ILE A 17 56.10 37.50 -6.92
CA ILE A 17 55.15 36.85 -7.82
C ILE A 17 54.81 35.43 -7.34
N SER A 18 55.78 34.69 -6.77
CA SER A 18 55.53 33.33 -6.25
C SER A 18 54.68 33.32 -4.96
N ILE A 19 54.64 34.40 -4.19
CA ILE A 19 53.83 34.52 -2.97
C ILE A 19 52.33 34.76 -3.34
N PHE A 20 52.06 35.45 -4.46
CA PHE A 20 50.70 35.68 -4.92
C PHE A 20 50.03 34.44 -5.58
N SER A 21 50.82 33.46 -6.03
CA SER A 21 50.31 32.25 -6.63
C SER A 21 49.72 31.21 -5.62
N TYR A 22 50.04 31.38 -4.32
CA TYR A 22 49.49 30.51 -3.27
C TYR A 22 48.19 31.01 -2.66
N ALA A 23 47.65 32.16 -3.06
CA ALA A 23 46.48 32.79 -2.42
C ALA A 23 45.13 32.49 -3.13
N GLN A 24 45.10 31.60 -4.14
CA GLN A 24 43.85 31.19 -4.77
C GLN A 24 43.63 29.69 -4.61
N GLN A 25 43.55 29.21 -3.37
CA GLN A 25 42.73 28.02 -3.14
C GLN A 25 41.26 28.45 -3.22
N PRO A 26 40.46 27.88 -4.13
CA PRO A 26 39.04 28.14 -4.12
C PRO A 26 38.53 27.75 -2.72
N THR A 27 37.97 28.71 -2.01
CA THR A 27 37.23 28.38 -0.77
C THR A 27 36.08 27.46 -1.20
N VAL A 28 36.25 26.18 -0.98
CA VAL A 28 35.19 25.22 -1.23
C VAL A 28 34.00 25.65 -0.39
N ASN A 29 32.93 26.08 -1.08
CA ASN A 29 31.69 26.42 -0.41
C ASN A 29 31.07 25.13 0.09
N ILE A 30 31.24 24.81 1.37
CA ILE A 30 30.75 23.58 1.99
C ILE A 30 29.27 23.35 1.70
N ASN A 31 28.47 24.40 1.60
CA ASN A 31 27.07 24.30 1.26
C ASN A 31 26.85 23.90 -0.22
N GLU A 32 27.70 24.34 -1.11
CA GLU A 32 27.66 24.01 -2.53
C GLU A 32 28.04 22.53 -2.77
N GLU A 33 29.10 22.09 -2.08
CA GLU A 33 29.53 20.69 -2.12
C GLU A 33 28.45 19.75 -1.55
N LYS A 34 27.85 20.11 -0.41
CA LYS A 34 26.76 19.36 0.21
C LYS A 34 25.55 19.27 -0.73
N ASN A 35 25.20 20.36 -1.41
CA ASN A 35 24.10 20.38 -2.38
C ASN A 35 24.40 19.49 -3.60
N LEU A 36 25.65 19.52 -4.11
CA LEU A 36 26.06 18.66 -5.23
C LEU A 36 26.02 17.18 -4.84
N GLN A 37 26.45 16.82 -3.62
CA GLN A 37 26.36 15.46 -3.11
C GLN A 37 24.90 15.01 -2.98
N PHE A 38 24.01 15.87 -2.44
CA PHE A 38 22.58 15.59 -2.37
C PHE A 38 21.99 15.32 -3.75
N GLN A 39 22.23 16.18 -4.72
CA GLN A 39 21.75 16.02 -6.09
C GLN A 39 22.25 14.71 -6.71
N THR A 40 23.53 14.37 -6.52
CA THR A 40 24.14 13.16 -7.04
C THR A 40 23.43 11.91 -6.50
N HIS A 41 23.22 11.84 -5.20
CA HIS A 41 22.52 10.71 -4.57
C HIS A 41 21.05 10.66 -4.96
N PHE A 42 20.39 11.82 -5.05
CA PHE A 42 18.98 11.87 -5.43
C PHE A 42 18.76 11.39 -6.87
N PHE A 43 19.57 11.84 -7.83
CA PHE A 43 19.47 11.34 -9.22
C PHE A 43 19.84 9.87 -9.34
N GLU A 44 20.81 9.38 -8.57
CA GLU A 44 21.13 7.96 -8.57
C GLU A 44 19.95 7.14 -7.98
N ALA A 45 19.27 7.64 -6.94
CA ALA A 45 18.06 7.00 -6.41
C ALA A 45 16.95 6.90 -7.46
N LEU A 46 16.67 8.00 -8.17
CA LEU A 46 15.67 7.99 -9.26
C LEU A 46 16.02 7.00 -10.37
N LYS A 47 17.30 6.92 -10.75
CA LYS A 47 17.78 5.96 -11.72
C LYS A 47 17.61 4.52 -11.25
N GLN A 48 17.94 4.22 -9.99
CA GLN A 48 17.76 2.89 -9.40
C GLN A 48 16.28 2.51 -9.35
N THR A 49 15.39 3.46 -9.01
CA THR A 49 13.92 3.26 -9.07
C THR A 49 13.46 2.93 -10.49
N ALA A 50 13.95 3.65 -11.51
CA ALA A 50 13.58 3.45 -12.91
C ALA A 50 13.95 2.06 -13.43
N ILE A 51 15.07 1.48 -12.96
CA ILE A 51 15.48 0.11 -13.30
C ILE A 51 14.94 -0.95 -12.31
N LYS A 52 13.96 -0.58 -11.47
CA LYS A 52 13.29 -1.44 -10.47
C LYS A 52 14.22 -1.99 -9.37
N ASN A 53 15.34 -1.34 -9.14
CA ASN A 53 16.27 -1.69 -8.06
C ASN A 53 15.95 -0.87 -6.80
N TYR A 54 14.75 -1.11 -6.24
CA TYR A 54 14.18 -0.29 -5.18
C TYR A 54 15.00 -0.28 -3.89
N GLY A 55 15.66 -1.39 -3.53
CA GLY A 55 16.55 -1.44 -2.38
C GLY A 55 17.73 -0.47 -2.49
N LYS A 56 18.42 -0.47 -3.65
CA LYS A 56 19.50 0.50 -3.90
C LYS A 56 19.02 1.94 -4.02
N ALA A 57 17.79 2.16 -4.52
CA ALA A 57 17.19 3.48 -4.50
C ALA A 57 17.05 4.00 -3.07
N ILE A 58 16.54 3.17 -2.16
CA ILE A 58 16.39 3.48 -0.73
C ILE A 58 17.76 3.82 -0.09
N GLU A 59 18.80 3.03 -0.35
CA GLU A 59 20.17 3.31 0.14
C GLU A 59 20.67 4.70 -0.32
N GLN A 60 20.38 5.13 -1.53
CA GLN A 60 20.75 6.45 -2.02
C GLN A 60 19.90 7.56 -1.38
N LEU A 61 18.61 7.32 -1.17
CA LEU A 61 17.71 8.24 -0.47
C LEU A 61 18.12 8.43 1.00
N GLU A 62 18.63 7.39 1.67
CA GLU A 62 19.19 7.49 3.03
C GLU A 62 20.35 8.47 3.08
N LYS A 63 21.24 8.46 2.06
CA LYS A 63 22.33 9.46 1.96
C LYS A 63 21.79 10.87 1.74
N CYS A 64 20.74 11.02 0.92
CA CYS A 64 20.06 12.31 0.78
C CYS A 64 19.49 12.79 2.11
N ASN A 65 18.83 11.92 2.85
CA ASN A 65 18.22 12.24 4.14
C ASN A 65 19.25 12.62 5.22
N GLN A 66 20.47 12.07 5.17
CA GLN A 66 21.58 12.49 6.02
C GLN A 66 22.06 13.91 5.70
N LEU A 67 21.95 14.32 4.45
CA LEU A 67 22.33 15.66 3.99
C LEU A 67 21.21 16.68 4.24
N ASP A 68 19.96 16.30 4.02
CA ASP A 68 18.76 17.11 4.24
C ASP A 68 17.61 16.21 4.71
N SER A 69 17.31 16.25 6.00
CA SER A 69 16.30 15.39 6.65
C SER A 69 14.86 15.86 6.46
N ASN A 70 14.63 17.07 5.89
CA ASN A 70 13.32 17.67 5.73
C ASN A 70 12.92 17.81 4.25
N SER A 71 13.50 17.02 3.38
CA SER A 71 13.21 17.09 1.95
C SER A 71 11.94 16.32 1.60
N VAL A 72 10.86 17.03 1.30
CA VAL A 72 9.59 16.46 0.82
C VAL A 72 9.80 15.52 -0.39
N ALA A 73 10.72 15.87 -1.30
CA ALA A 73 11.03 15.06 -2.46
C ALA A 73 11.68 13.72 -2.07
N VAL A 74 12.56 13.72 -1.07
CA VAL A 74 13.21 12.50 -0.56
C VAL A 74 12.18 11.60 0.13
N ASP A 75 11.34 12.16 1.00
CA ASP A 75 10.29 11.41 1.68
C ASP A 75 9.28 10.83 0.69
N PHE A 76 8.90 11.58 -0.34
CA PHE A 76 8.03 11.08 -1.41
C PHE A 76 8.66 9.91 -2.18
N GLU A 77 9.94 10.01 -2.55
CA GLU A 77 10.63 8.93 -3.25
C GLU A 77 10.86 7.70 -2.34
N PHE A 78 11.12 7.88 -1.03
CA PHE A 78 11.10 6.77 -0.06
C PHE A 78 9.75 6.06 -0.08
N SER A 79 8.67 6.81 0.12
CA SER A 79 7.30 6.26 0.13
C SER A 79 7.00 5.49 -1.15
N LYS A 80 7.40 6.03 -2.30
CA LYS A 80 7.20 5.40 -3.61
C LYS A 80 7.95 4.08 -3.75
N ASN A 81 9.23 4.03 -3.36
CA ASN A 81 10.03 2.81 -3.41
C ASN A 81 9.52 1.74 -2.42
N TYR A 82 9.11 2.14 -1.22
CA TYR A 82 8.52 1.21 -0.26
C TYR A 82 7.17 0.65 -0.73
N LEU A 83 6.31 1.47 -1.37
CA LEU A 83 5.07 0.99 -1.98
C LEU A 83 5.34 -0.06 -3.07
N LEU A 84 6.36 0.17 -3.92
CA LEU A 84 6.75 -0.76 -4.97
C LEU A 84 7.34 -2.07 -4.41
N LEU A 85 7.93 -2.03 -3.23
CA LEU A 85 8.36 -3.22 -2.46
C LEU A 85 7.22 -3.86 -1.66
N LYS A 86 6.00 -3.32 -1.74
CA LYS A 86 4.83 -3.73 -0.93
C LYS A 86 5.03 -3.56 0.59
N LYS A 87 5.97 -2.73 0.99
CA LYS A 87 6.22 -2.32 2.37
C LYS A 87 5.33 -1.12 2.69
N TYR A 88 4.05 -1.42 2.88
CA TYR A 88 2.99 -0.39 2.96
C TYR A 88 3.10 0.49 4.19
N PHE A 89 3.54 -0.06 5.31
CA PHE A 89 3.71 0.68 6.55
C PHE A 89 4.81 1.74 6.42
N GLU A 90 5.97 1.35 5.89
CA GLU A 90 7.08 2.30 5.63
C GLU A 90 6.67 3.33 4.57
N ALA A 91 5.92 2.91 3.54
CA ALA A 91 5.39 3.85 2.55
C ALA A 91 4.47 4.90 3.17
N ASP A 92 3.62 4.51 4.13
CA ASP A 92 2.71 5.42 4.84
C ASP A 92 3.47 6.38 5.76
N ILE A 93 4.48 5.91 6.50
CA ILE A 93 5.33 6.77 7.35
C ILE A 93 5.96 7.91 6.54
N PHE A 94 6.57 7.59 5.40
CA PHE A 94 7.27 8.59 4.61
C PHE A 94 6.31 9.53 3.88
N ILE A 95 5.14 9.07 3.41
CA ILE A 95 4.17 9.99 2.81
C ILE A 95 3.53 10.90 3.85
N GLU A 96 3.36 10.46 5.11
CA GLU A 96 2.90 11.33 6.20
C GLU A 96 3.91 12.41 6.51
N LYS A 97 5.21 12.11 6.62
CA LYS A 97 6.27 13.12 6.81
C LYS A 97 6.23 14.19 5.70
N ALA A 98 6.09 13.77 4.44
CA ALA A 98 5.96 14.69 3.33
C ALA A 98 4.71 15.57 3.44
N LEU A 99 3.57 14.99 3.88
CA LEU A 99 2.30 15.69 4.06
C LEU A 99 2.27 16.60 5.31
N GLU A 100 3.09 16.34 6.32
CA GLU A 100 3.28 17.28 7.45
C GLU A 100 3.85 18.61 6.97
N ILE A 101 4.73 18.59 5.96
CA ILE A 101 5.33 19.78 5.36
C ILE A 101 4.40 20.41 4.32
N GLU A 102 3.79 19.59 3.47
CA GLU A 102 2.93 20.03 2.38
C GLU A 102 1.53 19.37 2.42
N PRO A 103 0.66 19.72 3.38
CA PRO A 103 -0.59 19.00 3.68
C PRO A 103 -1.65 19.06 2.56
N GLN A 104 -1.54 20.01 1.63
CA GLN A 104 -2.47 20.17 0.50
C GLN A 104 -1.83 19.79 -0.86
N ASN A 105 -0.65 19.21 -0.86
CA ASN A 105 -0.01 18.79 -2.08
C ASN A 105 -0.78 17.61 -2.70
N MET A 106 -1.37 17.84 -3.85
CA MET A 106 -2.24 16.87 -4.53
C MET A 106 -1.49 15.59 -4.95
N HIS A 107 -0.20 15.70 -5.29
CA HIS A 107 0.61 14.53 -5.66
C HIS A 107 0.85 13.62 -4.47
N LEU A 108 1.15 14.20 -3.29
CA LEU A 108 1.33 13.45 -2.05
C LEU A 108 0.01 12.80 -1.61
N LEU A 109 -1.10 13.56 -1.62
CA LEU A 109 -2.43 13.03 -1.29
C LEU A 109 -2.83 11.90 -2.25
N SER A 110 -2.59 12.05 -3.56
CA SER A 110 -2.89 11.01 -4.55
C SER A 110 -2.05 9.75 -4.32
N HIS A 111 -0.77 9.92 -3.94
CA HIS A 111 0.09 8.79 -3.59
C HIS A 111 -0.39 8.08 -2.32
N LYS A 112 -0.83 8.82 -1.31
CA LYS A 112 -1.42 8.24 -0.09
C LYS A 112 -2.68 7.45 -0.39
N VAL A 113 -3.55 7.93 -1.29
CA VAL A 113 -4.69 7.15 -1.79
C VAL A 113 -4.22 5.84 -2.43
N ALA A 114 -3.14 5.88 -3.23
CA ALA A 114 -2.61 4.67 -3.87
C ALA A 114 -2.07 3.65 -2.83
N ILE A 115 -1.42 4.11 -1.75
CA ILE A 115 -0.97 3.26 -0.64
C ILE A 115 -2.15 2.55 0.02
N TYR A 116 -3.21 3.28 0.38
CA TYR A 116 -4.39 2.70 1.01
C TYR A 116 -5.17 1.77 0.08
N LYS A 117 -5.24 2.10 -1.23
CA LYS A 117 -5.81 1.19 -2.24
C LYS A 117 -5.03 -0.12 -2.35
N ALA A 118 -3.71 -0.07 -2.34
CA ALA A 118 -2.86 -1.25 -2.40
C ALA A 118 -3.07 -2.19 -1.20
N GLN A 119 -3.46 -1.62 -0.06
CA GLN A 119 -3.81 -2.34 1.17
C GLN A 119 -5.30 -2.73 1.23
N GLN A 120 -6.10 -2.38 0.23
CA GLN A 120 -7.57 -2.52 0.23
C GLN A 120 -8.28 -1.77 1.38
N MET A 121 -7.61 -0.77 1.96
CA MET A 121 -8.15 0.11 3.01
C MET A 121 -8.99 1.23 2.38
N PHE A 122 -10.08 0.83 1.70
CA PHE A 122 -10.87 1.77 0.87
C PHE A 122 -11.50 2.90 1.67
N ASP A 123 -11.91 2.69 2.92
CA ASP A 123 -12.45 3.76 3.78
C ASP A 123 -11.42 4.88 4.01
N LEU A 124 -10.16 4.51 4.28
CA LEU A 124 -9.07 5.46 4.44
C LEU A 124 -8.75 6.16 3.11
N ALA A 125 -8.72 5.40 2.01
CA ALA A 125 -8.53 5.96 0.66
C ALA A 125 -9.62 6.98 0.32
N ILE A 126 -10.91 6.68 0.62
CA ILE A 126 -12.05 7.57 0.42
C ILE A 126 -11.88 8.88 1.22
N ASN A 127 -11.43 8.79 2.48
CA ASN A 127 -11.22 9.97 3.31
C ASN A 127 -10.15 10.92 2.75
N ILE A 128 -9.05 10.37 2.22
CA ILE A 128 -8.02 11.18 1.55
C ILE A 128 -8.52 11.70 0.20
N GLN A 129 -9.23 10.86 -0.58
CA GLN A 129 -9.78 11.25 -1.88
C GLN A 129 -10.78 12.42 -1.75
N LYS A 130 -11.58 12.47 -0.67
CA LYS A 130 -12.44 13.61 -0.37
C LYS A 130 -11.67 14.92 -0.17
N LYS A 131 -10.44 14.87 0.38
CA LYS A 131 -9.57 16.05 0.46
C LYS A 131 -9.14 16.52 -0.94
N LEU A 132 -8.77 15.60 -1.82
CA LEU A 132 -8.42 15.90 -3.21
C LEU A 132 -9.60 16.53 -3.98
N VAL A 133 -10.80 16.00 -3.82
CA VAL A 133 -12.01 16.55 -4.43
C VAL A 133 -12.29 17.99 -3.99
N LYS A 134 -12.05 18.31 -2.70
CA LYS A 134 -12.17 19.69 -2.19
C LYS A 134 -11.17 20.66 -2.83
N ILE A 135 -9.98 20.18 -3.19
CA ILE A 135 -8.96 20.98 -3.86
C ILE A 135 -9.30 21.13 -5.35
N LYS A 136 -9.66 20.02 -6.01
CA LYS A 136 -10.05 20.01 -7.43
C LYS A 136 -11.18 19.01 -7.69
N PRO A 137 -12.35 19.47 -8.17
CA PRO A 137 -13.50 18.59 -8.46
C PRO A 137 -13.25 17.50 -9.50
N ILE A 138 -12.22 17.62 -10.34
CA ILE A 138 -11.86 16.58 -11.32
C ILE A 138 -11.56 15.21 -10.66
N TYR A 139 -11.20 15.20 -9.38
CA TYR A 139 -10.94 13.96 -8.61
C TYR A 139 -12.22 13.23 -8.16
N ASN A 140 -13.41 13.74 -8.50
CA ASN A 140 -14.69 13.08 -8.21
C ASN A 140 -14.81 11.72 -8.91
N ASP A 141 -14.29 11.59 -10.14
CA ASP A 141 -14.33 10.32 -10.89
C ASP A 141 -13.65 9.18 -10.12
N ASP A 142 -12.52 9.49 -9.48
CA ASP A 142 -11.78 8.53 -8.68
C ASP A 142 -12.49 8.25 -7.34
N LEU A 143 -13.19 9.23 -6.78
CA LEU A 143 -14.01 9.03 -5.57
C LEU A 143 -15.20 8.12 -5.85
N VAL A 144 -15.88 8.29 -6.99
CA VAL A 144 -16.95 7.36 -7.41
C VAL A 144 -16.40 5.92 -7.54
N LEU A 145 -15.24 5.77 -8.18
CA LEU A 145 -14.60 4.46 -8.32
C LEU A 145 -14.26 3.84 -6.95
N LEU A 146 -13.74 4.63 -6.01
CA LEU A 146 -13.44 4.17 -4.66
C LEU A 146 -14.70 3.74 -3.90
N TYR A 147 -15.80 4.49 -4.03
CA TYR A 147 -17.08 4.05 -3.45
C TYR A 147 -17.55 2.71 -4.03
N ILE A 148 -17.40 2.51 -5.34
CA ILE A 148 -17.73 1.22 -5.98
C ILE A 148 -16.83 0.10 -5.46
N GLN A 149 -15.51 0.34 -5.37
CA GLN A 149 -14.54 -0.64 -4.85
C GLN A 149 -14.82 -1.01 -3.38
N ASN A 150 -15.33 -0.05 -2.59
CA ASN A 150 -15.75 -0.26 -1.20
C ASN A 150 -17.19 -0.77 -1.07
N GLN A 151 -17.88 -1.10 -2.17
CA GLN A 151 -19.28 -1.52 -2.21
C GLN A 151 -20.29 -0.50 -1.69
N ASN A 152 -19.89 0.76 -1.57
CA ASN A 152 -20.74 1.89 -1.16
C ASN A 152 -21.52 2.41 -2.38
N PHE A 153 -22.40 1.57 -2.93
CA PHE A 153 -23.06 1.84 -4.21
C PHE A 153 -24.02 3.02 -4.17
N GLU A 154 -24.67 3.26 -3.03
CA GLU A 154 -25.59 4.40 -2.89
C GLU A 154 -24.83 5.72 -2.87
N GLU A 155 -23.71 5.81 -2.17
CA GLU A 155 -22.83 6.98 -2.19
C GLU A 155 -22.26 7.22 -3.59
N ALA A 156 -21.90 6.15 -4.32
CA ALA A 156 -21.45 6.25 -5.70
C ALA A 156 -22.54 6.84 -6.61
N LYS A 157 -23.79 6.34 -6.53
CA LYS A 157 -24.93 6.84 -7.31
C LYS A 157 -25.21 8.30 -6.99
N ASN A 158 -25.26 8.65 -5.70
CA ASN A 158 -25.51 10.04 -5.25
C ASN A 158 -24.43 10.98 -5.76
N LEU A 159 -23.16 10.59 -5.70
CA LEU A 159 -22.07 11.42 -6.21
C LEU A 159 -22.13 11.59 -7.73
N ILE A 160 -22.44 10.53 -8.49
CA ILE A 160 -22.65 10.61 -9.95
C ILE A 160 -23.77 11.62 -10.28
N LYS A 161 -24.90 11.56 -9.57
CA LYS A 161 -25.99 12.52 -9.76
C LYS A 161 -25.53 13.96 -9.56
N ILE A 162 -24.80 14.25 -8.49
CA ILE A 162 -24.23 15.58 -8.21
C ILE A 162 -23.27 16.02 -9.32
N ILE A 163 -22.41 15.11 -9.83
CA ILE A 163 -21.47 15.41 -10.92
C ILE A 163 -22.23 15.78 -12.21
N GLU A 164 -23.30 15.02 -12.53
CA GLU A 164 -24.13 15.29 -13.72
C GLU A 164 -24.92 16.61 -13.62
N GLU A 165 -25.46 16.91 -12.45
CA GLU A 165 -26.17 18.16 -12.17
C GLU A 165 -25.24 19.39 -12.29
N ASN A 166 -23.96 19.25 -11.96
CA ASN A 166 -22.93 20.27 -12.13
C ASN A 166 -22.36 20.35 -13.56
N GLY A 167 -22.88 19.57 -14.50
CA GLY A 167 -22.47 19.59 -15.91
C GLY A 167 -21.11 18.89 -16.18
N LEU A 168 -20.51 18.24 -15.20
CA LEU A 168 -19.22 17.55 -15.30
C LEU A 168 -19.42 16.11 -15.79
N LYS A 169 -19.72 15.94 -17.07
CA LYS A 169 -19.92 14.60 -17.68
C LYS A 169 -18.62 14.12 -18.32
N THR A 170 -17.93 13.18 -17.67
CA THR A 170 -16.77 12.50 -18.26
C THR A 170 -17.18 11.12 -18.83
N THR A 171 -16.39 10.60 -19.79
CA THR A 171 -16.59 9.24 -20.32
C THR A 171 -16.46 8.21 -19.19
N LYS A 172 -15.59 8.46 -18.20
CA LYS A 172 -15.39 7.60 -17.05
C LYS A 172 -16.64 7.54 -16.17
N ILE A 173 -17.25 8.69 -15.85
CA ILE A 173 -18.51 8.74 -15.08
C ILE A 173 -19.64 8.00 -15.80
N LYS A 174 -19.75 8.17 -17.13
CA LYS A 174 -20.74 7.41 -17.91
C LYS A 174 -20.54 5.90 -17.76
N GLY A 175 -19.30 5.41 -17.91
CA GLY A 175 -19.00 3.97 -17.74
C GLY A 175 -19.29 3.46 -16.34
N LEU A 176 -18.95 4.24 -15.29
CA LEU A 176 -19.25 3.88 -13.90
C LEU A 176 -20.76 3.86 -13.62
N LYS A 177 -21.51 4.81 -14.19
CA LYS A 177 -22.98 4.84 -14.11
C LYS A 177 -23.60 3.62 -14.79
N ASP A 178 -23.17 3.28 -16.01
CA ASP A 178 -23.65 2.11 -16.74
C ASP A 178 -23.36 0.81 -15.97
N TYR A 179 -22.20 0.74 -15.31
CA TYR A 179 -21.88 -0.38 -14.41
C TYR A 179 -22.85 -0.47 -13.24
N LEU A 180 -23.12 0.64 -12.53
CA LEU A 180 -24.04 0.67 -11.40
C LEU A 180 -25.50 0.40 -11.80
N LEU A 181 -25.92 0.84 -13.00
CA LEU A 181 -27.25 0.52 -13.53
C LEU A 181 -27.40 -0.97 -13.81
N LYS A 182 -26.42 -1.61 -14.45
CA LYS A 182 -26.41 -3.07 -14.66
C LYS A 182 -26.45 -3.83 -13.34
N GLN A 183 -25.70 -3.38 -12.33
CA GLN A 183 -25.76 -3.94 -10.98
C GLN A 183 -27.19 -3.79 -10.37
N SER A 184 -27.87 -2.67 -10.62
CA SER A 184 -29.21 -2.42 -10.10
C SER A 184 -30.30 -3.13 -10.90
N GLU A 185 -30.13 -3.36 -12.20
CA GLU A 185 -31.06 -4.15 -13.04
C GLU A 185 -31.02 -5.63 -12.64
N VAL A 186 -29.86 -6.16 -12.29
CA VAL A 186 -29.71 -7.49 -11.67
C VAL A 186 -30.44 -7.54 -10.31
N THR A 187 -30.48 -6.42 -9.58
CA THR A 187 -31.19 -6.31 -8.28
C THR A 187 -32.70 -6.06 -8.41
N THR A 188 -33.19 -5.44 -9.49
CA THR A 188 -34.64 -5.12 -9.65
C THR A 188 -35.48 -6.26 -10.17
N VAL A 189 -34.87 -7.26 -10.81
CA VAL A 189 -35.61 -8.50 -11.20
C VAL A 189 -35.93 -9.35 -9.97
N ASP A 190 -35.27 -9.12 -8.83
CA ASP A 190 -35.33 -9.99 -7.65
C ASP A 190 -36.03 -9.38 -6.40
N ILE A 191 -36.63 -8.17 -6.47
CA ILE A 191 -37.30 -7.55 -5.31
C ILE A 191 -38.64 -8.22 -4.92
N GLN A 192 -39.09 -9.20 -5.65
CA GLN A 192 -40.31 -9.96 -5.26
C GLN A 192 -40.04 -11.22 -4.41
N THR A 193 -38.77 -11.58 -4.14
CA THR A 193 -38.44 -12.70 -3.26
C THR A 193 -37.27 -12.34 -2.33
N GLY A 194 -37.59 -11.67 -1.23
CA GLY A 194 -36.64 -11.03 -0.30
C GLY A 194 -35.74 -11.96 0.53
N ILE A 195 -35.35 -13.15 0.06
CA ILE A 195 -34.46 -14.09 0.79
C ILE A 195 -33.36 -14.71 -0.08
N ASP A 196 -33.43 -14.59 -1.42
CA ASP A 196 -32.58 -15.40 -2.32
C ASP A 196 -31.39 -14.70 -3.00
N LEU A 197 -31.25 -13.37 -2.88
CA LEU A 197 -30.31 -12.59 -3.69
C LEU A 197 -28.82 -12.80 -3.34
N LYS A 198 -28.51 -13.04 -2.08
CA LYS A 198 -27.13 -13.36 -1.65
C LYS A 198 -26.70 -14.77 -2.03
N LYS A 199 -27.66 -15.67 -2.17
CA LYS A 199 -27.44 -17.08 -2.51
C LYS A 199 -27.20 -17.27 -4.01
N ASN A 200 -27.96 -16.58 -4.87
CA ASN A 200 -27.82 -16.68 -6.33
C ASN A 200 -26.47 -16.18 -6.85
N ASP A 201 -25.89 -15.16 -6.24
CA ASP A 201 -24.56 -14.63 -6.61
C ASP A 201 -23.46 -15.63 -6.26
N ILE A 202 -23.48 -16.22 -5.07
CA ILE A 202 -22.53 -17.27 -4.65
C ILE A 202 -22.71 -18.53 -5.54
N GLU A 203 -23.93 -18.90 -5.87
CA GLU A 203 -24.20 -20.07 -6.70
C GLU A 203 -23.67 -19.92 -8.12
N THR A 204 -23.81 -18.74 -8.72
CA THR A 204 -23.21 -18.41 -10.02
C THR A 204 -21.68 -18.47 -9.97
N LEU A 205 -21.06 -17.95 -8.92
CA LEU A 205 -19.61 -18.05 -8.72
C LEU A 205 -19.17 -19.51 -8.55
N LYS A 206 -19.91 -20.32 -7.81
CA LYS A 206 -19.64 -21.77 -7.65
C LYS A 206 -19.74 -22.53 -8.97
N ILE A 207 -20.71 -22.22 -9.81
CA ILE A 207 -20.83 -22.79 -11.15
C ILE A 207 -19.63 -22.41 -12.02
N ASN A 208 -19.20 -21.15 -11.97
CA ASN A 208 -18.03 -20.68 -12.71
C ASN A 208 -16.75 -21.31 -12.18
N TYR A 209 -16.57 -21.38 -10.85
CA TYR A 209 -15.44 -22.05 -10.23
C TYR A 209 -15.38 -23.55 -10.57
N ALA A 210 -16.52 -24.22 -10.59
CA ALA A 210 -16.57 -25.64 -10.96
C ALA A 210 -16.02 -25.90 -12.37
N LYS A 211 -16.19 -24.93 -13.30
CA LYS A 211 -15.72 -25.01 -14.68
C LYS A 211 -14.26 -24.61 -14.87
N SER A 212 -13.86 -23.50 -14.24
CA SER A 212 -12.55 -22.88 -14.49
C SER A 212 -11.47 -23.30 -13.48
N LYS A 213 -11.86 -23.65 -12.26
CA LYS A 213 -10.95 -23.88 -11.11
C LYS A 213 -10.02 -22.71 -10.86
N GLU A 214 -10.45 -21.48 -11.14
CA GLU A 214 -9.65 -20.29 -10.93
C GLU A 214 -9.61 -19.89 -9.45
N TYR A 215 -8.40 -19.70 -8.92
CA TYR A 215 -8.19 -19.30 -7.54
C TYR A 215 -8.86 -17.97 -7.16
N THR A 216 -8.90 -17.01 -8.09
CA THR A 216 -9.54 -15.71 -7.91
C THR A 216 -11.04 -15.83 -7.65
N ILE A 217 -11.72 -16.71 -8.36
CA ILE A 217 -13.16 -16.99 -8.16
C ILE A 217 -13.41 -17.65 -6.81
N LEU A 218 -12.55 -18.62 -6.44
CA LEU A 218 -12.64 -19.25 -5.12
C LEU A 218 -12.48 -18.22 -3.99
N ASN A 219 -11.51 -17.31 -4.09
CA ASN A 219 -11.34 -16.24 -3.11
C ASN A 219 -12.60 -15.40 -2.95
N GLU A 220 -13.26 -15.05 -4.06
CA GLU A 220 -14.49 -14.27 -4.03
C GLU A 220 -15.63 -15.05 -3.34
N ILE A 221 -15.77 -16.34 -3.62
CA ILE A 221 -16.73 -17.21 -2.94
C ILE A 221 -16.50 -17.21 -1.44
N LEU A 222 -15.26 -17.46 -1.00
CA LEU A 222 -14.92 -17.55 0.43
C LEU A 222 -15.14 -16.22 1.17
N TRP A 223 -14.83 -15.09 0.55
CA TRP A 223 -15.14 -13.78 1.11
C TRP A 223 -16.64 -13.54 1.25
N LYS A 224 -17.45 -13.94 0.25
CA LYS A 224 -18.91 -13.81 0.33
C LYS A 224 -19.48 -14.70 1.43
N GLU A 225 -19.04 -15.94 1.52
CA GLU A 225 -19.46 -16.88 2.57
C GLU A 225 -19.10 -16.39 3.99
N LEU A 226 -17.90 -15.83 4.14
CA LEU A 226 -17.49 -15.21 5.41
C LEU A 226 -18.39 -14.02 5.77
N ASN A 227 -18.63 -13.11 4.84
CA ASN A 227 -19.42 -11.89 5.05
C ASN A 227 -20.90 -12.19 5.29
N THR A 228 -21.42 -13.28 4.69
CA THR A 228 -22.80 -13.74 4.91
C THR A 228 -22.93 -14.74 6.06
N GLN A 229 -21.82 -15.00 6.79
CA GLN A 229 -21.77 -15.92 7.93
C GLN A 229 -22.17 -17.37 7.59
N MET A 230 -21.97 -17.80 6.34
CA MET A 230 -22.20 -19.16 5.87
C MET A 230 -21.04 -20.08 6.25
N PHE A 231 -20.77 -20.24 7.55
CA PHE A 231 -19.54 -20.87 8.03
C PHE A 231 -19.40 -22.36 7.66
N ASP A 232 -20.51 -23.09 7.49
CA ASP A 232 -20.48 -24.47 7.03
C ASP A 232 -19.99 -24.55 5.57
N LEU A 233 -20.46 -23.65 4.70
CA LEU A 233 -20.01 -23.55 3.31
C LEU A 233 -18.56 -23.06 3.24
N LEU A 234 -18.22 -22.02 4.00
CA LEU A 234 -16.85 -21.51 4.10
C LEU A 234 -15.85 -22.61 4.49
N TYR A 235 -16.25 -23.49 5.42
CA TYR A 235 -15.44 -24.66 5.80
C TYR A 235 -15.26 -25.63 4.62
N LEU A 236 -16.36 -26.01 3.97
CA LEU A 236 -16.32 -26.98 2.87
C LEU A 236 -15.53 -26.44 1.68
N ASP A 237 -15.85 -25.24 1.21
CA ASP A 237 -15.25 -24.69 0.00
C ASP A 237 -13.77 -24.31 0.20
N SER A 238 -13.40 -23.82 1.39
CA SER A 238 -11.99 -23.58 1.70
C SER A 238 -11.19 -24.89 1.82
N LYS A 239 -11.78 -25.95 2.39
CA LYS A 239 -11.17 -27.28 2.46
C LYS A 239 -10.99 -27.89 1.07
N ASP A 240 -12.03 -27.88 0.23
CA ASP A 240 -11.95 -28.38 -1.13
C ASP A 240 -10.92 -27.57 -1.96
N GLY A 241 -10.87 -26.26 -1.71
CA GLY A 241 -9.88 -25.38 -2.34
C GLY A 241 -8.44 -25.76 -2.03
N LEU A 242 -8.16 -26.26 -0.83
CA LEU A 242 -6.82 -26.73 -0.44
C LEU A 242 -6.36 -27.97 -1.22
N GLU A 243 -7.27 -28.75 -1.79
CA GLU A 243 -6.90 -29.89 -2.67
C GLU A 243 -6.29 -29.40 -4.00
N PHE A 244 -6.75 -28.25 -4.50
CA PHE A 244 -6.26 -27.63 -5.75
C PHE A 244 -5.12 -26.63 -5.52
N PHE A 245 -5.12 -25.95 -4.37
CA PHE A 245 -4.21 -24.86 -4.05
C PHE A 245 -3.56 -25.04 -2.67
N PRO A 246 -2.81 -26.14 -2.42
CA PRO A 246 -2.32 -26.49 -1.09
C PRO A 246 -1.28 -25.51 -0.49
N ALA A 247 -0.68 -24.65 -1.32
CA ALA A 247 0.31 -23.68 -0.88
C ALA A 247 -0.25 -22.26 -0.67
N GLN A 248 -1.59 -22.09 -0.60
CA GLN A 248 -2.22 -20.79 -0.45
C GLN A 248 -2.64 -20.51 1.01
N PRO A 249 -1.89 -19.71 1.77
CA PRO A 249 -2.17 -19.45 3.19
C PRO A 249 -3.56 -18.85 3.43
N PHE A 250 -4.09 -18.09 2.48
CA PHE A 250 -5.44 -17.53 2.57
C PHE A 250 -6.51 -18.63 2.77
N LEU A 251 -6.40 -19.76 2.10
CA LEU A 251 -7.37 -20.86 2.25
C LEU A 251 -7.34 -21.48 3.64
N TYR A 252 -6.14 -21.69 4.20
CA TYR A 252 -5.99 -22.16 5.58
C TYR A 252 -6.57 -21.17 6.59
N LYS A 253 -6.36 -19.88 6.37
CA LYS A 253 -6.96 -18.81 7.20
C LYS A 253 -8.49 -18.88 7.15
N MET A 254 -9.11 -18.95 5.97
CA MET A 254 -10.55 -19.01 5.80
C MET A 254 -11.15 -20.28 6.43
N ASN A 255 -10.48 -21.41 6.24
CA ASN A 255 -10.88 -22.69 6.86
C ASN A 255 -10.83 -22.62 8.39
N ALA A 256 -9.75 -22.06 8.94
CA ALA A 256 -9.61 -21.89 10.39
C ALA A 256 -10.63 -20.92 10.98
N ILE A 257 -10.98 -19.82 10.28
CA ILE A 257 -12.06 -18.91 10.69
C ILE A 257 -13.37 -19.68 10.76
N ALA A 258 -13.72 -20.46 9.73
CA ALA A 258 -14.91 -21.26 9.70
C ALA A 258 -14.96 -22.26 10.86
N LEU A 259 -13.88 -23.00 11.07
CA LEU A 259 -13.75 -23.99 12.17
C LEU A 259 -13.91 -23.33 13.55
N ASN A 260 -13.30 -22.17 13.77
CA ASN A 260 -13.46 -21.41 15.03
C ASN A 260 -14.93 -20.98 15.24
N LYS A 261 -15.62 -20.55 14.18
CA LYS A 261 -17.04 -20.17 14.25
C LYS A 261 -17.96 -21.38 14.47
N LEU A 262 -17.59 -22.53 13.93
CA LEU A 262 -18.26 -23.82 14.14
C LEU A 262 -17.87 -24.51 15.45
N GLN A 263 -17.08 -23.84 16.31
CA GLN A 263 -16.60 -24.33 17.60
C GLN A 263 -15.70 -25.58 17.50
N LYS A 264 -15.11 -25.84 16.34
CA LYS A 264 -14.16 -26.94 16.08
C LYS A 264 -12.72 -26.48 16.32
N TYR A 265 -12.44 -26.04 17.55
CA TYR A 265 -11.19 -25.32 17.88
C TYR A 265 -9.92 -26.15 17.69
N ASN A 266 -9.96 -27.47 18.02
CA ASN A 266 -8.81 -28.35 17.81
C ASN A 266 -8.48 -28.51 16.33
N GLU A 267 -9.50 -28.65 15.47
CA GLU A 267 -9.32 -28.73 14.02
C GLU A 267 -8.76 -27.40 13.46
N ALA A 268 -9.25 -26.28 13.98
CA ALA A 268 -8.72 -24.96 13.62
C ALA A 268 -7.23 -24.82 13.91
N ILE A 269 -6.77 -25.27 15.09
CA ILE A 269 -5.35 -25.26 15.46
C ILE A 269 -4.52 -26.09 14.48
N ILE A 270 -4.99 -27.30 14.11
CA ILE A 270 -4.28 -28.16 13.14
C ILE A 270 -4.13 -27.46 11.79
N VAL A 271 -5.23 -26.91 11.27
CA VAL A 271 -5.23 -26.20 9.98
C VAL A 271 -4.31 -24.98 10.01
N LEU A 272 -4.35 -24.20 11.08
CA LEU A 272 -3.47 -23.05 11.26
C LEU A 272 -1.99 -23.45 11.35
N THR A 273 -1.69 -24.56 12.03
CA THR A 273 -0.29 -25.07 12.15
C THR A 273 0.29 -25.44 10.79
N ILE A 274 -0.53 -26.04 9.92
CA ILE A 274 -0.09 -26.38 8.57
C ILE A 274 0.03 -25.13 7.70
N GLY A 275 -0.97 -24.26 7.78
CA GLY A 275 -1.08 -23.09 6.89
C GLY A 275 -0.06 -22.00 7.16
N ILE A 276 0.42 -21.85 8.40
CA ILE A 276 1.38 -20.79 8.75
C ILE A 276 2.72 -20.99 8.07
N ASP A 277 3.12 -22.22 7.75
CA ASP A 277 4.37 -22.54 7.07
C ASP A 277 4.39 -22.02 5.60
N PHE A 278 3.23 -21.74 5.03
CA PHE A 278 3.10 -21.14 3.70
C PHE A 278 3.06 -19.60 3.73
N VAL A 279 3.07 -18.97 4.90
CA VAL A 279 3.11 -17.51 5.02
C VAL A 279 4.55 -17.05 4.87
N ILE A 280 4.87 -16.40 3.74
CA ILE A 280 6.22 -15.89 3.43
C ILE A 280 6.16 -14.38 3.31
N ASP A 281 6.96 -13.67 4.10
CA ASP A 281 7.13 -12.21 4.06
C ASP A 281 5.81 -11.41 4.07
N ASN A 282 4.80 -11.87 4.83
CA ASN A 282 3.50 -11.25 4.94
C ASN A 282 3.05 -11.17 6.40
N ASN A 283 3.51 -10.12 7.08
CA ASN A 283 3.22 -9.86 8.50
C ASN A 283 1.71 -9.76 8.79
N GLU A 284 0.93 -9.22 7.86
CA GLU A 284 -0.53 -9.09 8.03
C GLU A 284 -1.20 -10.46 8.02
N MET A 285 -0.86 -11.30 7.06
CA MET A 285 -1.37 -12.67 7.01
C MET A 285 -0.95 -13.47 8.24
N GLU A 286 0.32 -13.35 8.66
CA GLU A 286 0.83 -14.01 9.86
C GLU A 286 0.12 -13.55 11.13
N ALA A 287 -0.12 -12.26 11.27
CA ALA A 287 -0.92 -11.70 12.37
C ALA A 287 -2.36 -12.23 12.39
N ASP A 288 -2.98 -12.41 11.21
CA ASP A 288 -4.29 -13.02 11.09
C ASP A 288 -4.30 -14.48 11.56
N PHE A 289 -3.25 -15.26 11.24
CA PHE A 289 -3.08 -16.61 11.75
C PHE A 289 -2.96 -16.61 13.28
N TYR A 290 -2.10 -15.76 13.85
CA TYR A 290 -1.95 -15.66 15.31
C TYR A 290 -3.24 -15.24 16.01
N LYS A 291 -4.03 -14.36 15.39
CA LYS A 291 -5.38 -14.03 15.88
C LYS A 291 -6.27 -15.26 15.96
N GLN A 292 -6.29 -16.10 14.91
CA GLN A 292 -7.13 -17.31 14.90
C GLN A 292 -6.64 -18.37 15.89
N PHE A 293 -5.32 -18.54 16.07
CA PHE A 293 -4.75 -19.37 17.14
C PHE A 293 -5.18 -18.90 18.52
N SER A 294 -5.05 -17.58 18.80
CA SER A 294 -5.45 -16.99 20.07
C SER A 294 -6.91 -17.28 20.39
N ILE A 295 -7.81 -17.13 19.41
CA ILE A 295 -9.24 -17.42 19.55
C ILE A 295 -9.46 -18.90 19.89
N ALA A 296 -8.84 -19.83 19.16
CA ALA A 296 -9.01 -21.25 19.35
C ALA A 296 -8.53 -21.70 20.75
N TYR A 297 -7.33 -21.29 21.14
CA TYR A 297 -6.77 -21.64 22.46
C TYR A 297 -7.56 -21.00 23.62
N ASP A 298 -8.03 -19.77 23.45
CA ASP A 298 -8.89 -19.12 24.48
C ASP A 298 -10.18 -19.92 24.71
N LYS A 299 -10.84 -20.36 23.64
CA LYS A 299 -12.08 -21.14 23.71
C LYS A 299 -11.88 -22.55 24.26
N LEU A 300 -10.68 -23.12 24.09
CA LEU A 300 -10.29 -24.40 24.71
C LEU A 300 -9.86 -24.24 26.18
N GLY A 301 -9.84 -23.01 26.74
CA GLY A 301 -9.41 -22.75 28.09
C GLY A 301 -7.90 -22.67 28.29
N ASN A 302 -7.11 -22.84 27.24
CA ASN A 302 -5.65 -22.71 27.28
C ASN A 302 -5.23 -21.23 27.24
N LYS A 303 -5.34 -20.54 28.37
CA LYS A 303 -5.06 -19.11 28.51
C LYS A 303 -3.60 -18.76 28.21
N SER A 304 -2.66 -19.66 28.50
CA SER A 304 -1.22 -19.44 28.25
C SER A 304 -0.95 -19.27 26.76
N ASP A 305 -1.38 -20.24 25.94
CA ASP A 305 -1.16 -20.17 24.50
C ASP A 305 -2.01 -19.08 23.85
N ALA A 306 -3.22 -18.84 24.33
CA ALA A 306 -4.05 -17.73 23.86
C ALA A 306 -3.34 -16.38 24.01
N LEU A 307 -2.75 -16.09 25.17
CA LEU A 307 -1.99 -14.86 25.42
C LEU A 307 -0.71 -14.80 24.59
N LYS A 308 0.03 -15.92 24.48
CA LYS A 308 1.23 -16.01 23.63
C LYS A 308 0.94 -15.60 22.18
N TYR A 309 -0.11 -16.17 21.58
CA TYR A 309 -0.46 -15.85 20.19
C TYR A 309 -1.06 -14.44 20.06
N LYS A 310 -1.75 -13.93 21.07
CA LYS A 310 -2.21 -12.54 21.09
C LYS A 310 -1.07 -11.53 21.13
N GLN A 311 0.01 -11.83 21.86
CA GLN A 311 1.22 -11.00 21.87
C GLN A 311 1.89 -11.00 20.49
N LYS A 312 2.06 -12.18 19.87
CA LYS A 312 2.63 -12.29 18.51
C LYS A 312 1.79 -11.52 17.46
N GLU A 313 0.46 -11.60 17.53
CA GLU A 313 -0.43 -10.79 16.69
C GLU A 313 -0.13 -9.29 16.84
N ASN A 314 -0.04 -8.80 18.09
CA ASN A 314 0.18 -7.40 18.37
C ASN A 314 1.59 -6.92 17.91
N GLU A 315 2.62 -7.76 18.05
CA GLU A 315 3.99 -7.46 17.60
C GLU A 315 4.09 -7.23 16.08
N LEU A 316 3.26 -7.92 15.31
CA LEU A 316 3.23 -7.78 13.84
C LEU A 316 2.31 -6.66 13.35
N ARG A 317 1.39 -6.18 14.20
CA ARG A 317 0.44 -5.11 13.84
C ARG A 317 0.88 -3.72 14.33
N ASN A 318 1.90 -3.65 15.21
CA ASN A 318 2.51 -2.42 15.71
C ASN A 318 3.77 -2.07 14.91
#